data_f39b93ba0a83b4693639ece992120ac5
#
_entry.id   f39b93ba0a83b4693639ece992120ac5
#
_cell.length_a   1.000
_cell.length_b   1.000
_cell.length_c   1.000
_cell.angle_alpha   90.00
_cell.angle_beta   90.00
_cell.angle_gamma   90.00
#
_symmetry.space_group_name_H-M   'P 1'
#
loop_
_entity.id
_entity.type
_entity.pdbx_description
1 polymer ?
#
loop_
_entity_poly.entity_id
_entity_poly.type
_entity_poly.pdbx_seq_one_letter_code
_entity_poly.pdbx_strand_id
1 'polypeptide(L)'
;MESSQILIAGIGGLGCVWAARAHQRGAGASLLMLDADDRFPDVDGAHIIRLGHTLDALGCAALPPLAEQRMRGLATRTRPFLEQAELVIIVAGLGGGTGTGASHEFARQAKLHGATVLSIAALPFDSQPTRKKIAEAEIQRLEHHSDVCVQLSLERLARQARDRGKDWSMGSEWVEDLIDGLVRTLLSMGLINLDLMDLRAIVQHKGGSTMLVGTGHHEQLDDLYNATIKAPLAPMNVAGAKGCLLQIEGGLGMTIGQVDEIATALTSAVDSDAQVILGARVSPDIEGTIRVVMLLSGIGDD
;
A
#
# COMPACT_ATOMS: atom_id res chain seq x y z
N MET A 1 23.88 0.51 10.56
CA MET A 1 22.61 0.25 9.84
C MET A 1 22.18 1.59 9.28
N GLU A 2 22.23 1.77 7.97
CA GLU A 2 21.66 2.95 7.33
C GLU A 2 20.15 2.94 7.63
N SER A 3 19.65 4.00 8.24
CA SER A 3 18.22 4.14 8.53
C SER A 3 17.48 4.33 7.20
N SER A 4 16.64 3.39 6.83
CA SER A 4 15.80 3.53 5.64
C SER A 4 14.80 4.68 5.85
N GLN A 5 14.72 5.59 4.89
CA GLN A 5 13.71 6.66 4.87
C GLN A 5 12.28 6.13 4.68
N ILE A 6 12.14 4.84 4.35
CA ILE A 6 10.85 4.17 4.13
C ILE A 6 10.64 3.12 5.21
N LEU A 7 9.49 3.21 5.89
CA LEU A 7 9.04 2.27 6.91
C LEU A 7 7.81 1.51 6.42
N ILE A 8 7.89 0.19 6.36
CA ILE A 8 6.72 -0.69 6.18
C ILE A 8 6.22 -1.07 7.58
N ALA A 9 4.97 -0.77 7.89
CA ALA A 9 4.35 -1.07 9.17
C ALA A 9 3.19 -2.06 8.99
N GLY A 10 3.38 -3.31 9.42
CA GLY A 10 2.31 -4.32 9.48
C GLY A 10 1.56 -4.22 10.79
N ILE A 11 0.23 -4.03 10.74
CA ILE A 11 -0.60 -3.84 11.94
C ILE A 11 -1.71 -4.89 12.02
N GLY A 12 -1.69 -5.66 13.11
CA GLY A 12 -2.55 -6.82 13.31
C GLY A 12 -2.09 -8.03 12.49
N GLY A 13 -2.65 -9.21 12.75
CA GLY A 13 -2.15 -10.48 12.19
C GLY A 13 -2.03 -10.49 10.65
N LEU A 14 -3.08 -10.05 9.93
CA LEU A 14 -3.03 -9.98 8.46
C LEU A 14 -1.99 -8.96 7.97
N GLY A 15 -1.98 -7.78 8.59
CA GLY A 15 -1.05 -6.70 8.23
C GLY A 15 0.40 -7.11 8.44
N CYS A 16 0.73 -7.76 9.55
CA CYS A 16 2.08 -8.27 9.82
C CYS A 16 2.53 -9.31 8.78
N VAL A 17 1.66 -10.24 8.40
CA VAL A 17 1.98 -11.27 7.39
C VAL A 17 2.25 -10.64 6.03
N TRP A 18 1.40 -9.71 5.58
CA TRP A 18 1.55 -9.08 4.28
C TRP A 18 2.76 -8.14 4.22
N ALA A 19 2.97 -7.35 5.28
CA ALA A 19 4.14 -6.47 5.39
C ALA A 19 5.46 -7.27 5.41
N ALA A 20 5.49 -8.38 6.13
CA ALA A 20 6.64 -9.29 6.18
C ALA A 20 6.98 -9.86 4.81
N ARG A 21 5.98 -10.35 4.06
CA ARG A 21 6.18 -10.88 2.71
C ARG A 21 6.66 -9.82 1.73
N ALA A 22 6.07 -8.61 1.79
CA ALA A 22 6.52 -7.50 0.95
C ALA A 22 7.98 -7.12 1.25
N HIS A 23 8.36 -7.06 2.52
CA HIS A 23 9.73 -6.77 2.94
C HIS A 23 10.72 -7.84 2.46
N GLN A 24 10.36 -9.13 2.50
CA GLN A 24 11.20 -10.25 2.04
C GLN A 24 11.52 -10.20 0.54
N ARG A 25 10.78 -9.43 -0.27
CA ARG A 25 11.13 -9.18 -1.68
C ARG A 25 12.35 -8.28 -1.85
N GLY A 26 12.92 -7.75 -0.78
CA GLY A 26 14.20 -7.05 -0.78
C GLY A 26 14.14 -5.58 -1.11
N ALA A 27 13.04 -4.93 -0.85
CA ALA A 27 12.79 -3.53 -1.23
C ALA A 27 13.67 -2.48 -0.50
N GLY A 28 14.49 -2.85 0.48
CA GLY A 28 15.38 -1.90 1.18
C GLY A 28 14.69 -0.97 2.19
N ALA A 29 13.41 -1.18 2.47
CA ALA A 29 12.66 -0.47 3.51
C ALA A 29 12.84 -1.13 4.89
N SER A 30 12.68 -0.39 5.97
CA SER A 30 12.62 -0.95 7.33
C SER A 30 11.25 -1.61 7.57
N LEU A 31 11.21 -2.68 8.37
CA LEU A 31 9.97 -3.38 8.73
C LEU A 31 9.68 -3.23 10.22
N LEU A 32 8.46 -2.76 10.54
CA LEU A 32 7.89 -2.72 11.89
C LEU A 32 6.61 -3.54 11.92
N MET A 33 6.52 -4.51 12.82
CA MET A 33 5.33 -5.31 13.03
C MET A 33 4.69 -4.99 14.39
N LEU A 34 3.37 -4.74 14.37
CA LEU A 34 2.59 -4.27 15.51
C LEU A 34 1.36 -5.18 15.66
N ASP A 35 1.31 -6.00 16.68
CA ASP A 35 0.12 -6.79 17.01
C ASP A 35 -0.07 -6.93 18.52
N ALA A 36 -1.28 -7.25 18.92
CA ALA A 36 -1.64 -7.62 20.28
C ALA A 36 -1.48 -9.13 20.55
N ASP A 37 -1.31 -9.93 19.49
CA ASP A 37 -1.00 -11.36 19.57
C ASP A 37 0.54 -11.56 19.49
N ASP A 38 1.02 -12.76 19.88
CA ASP A 38 2.44 -13.14 19.87
C ASP A 38 2.89 -13.82 18.57
N ARG A 39 1.98 -14.01 17.63
CA ARG A 39 2.23 -14.74 16.39
C ARG A 39 2.73 -13.82 15.28
N PHE A 40 3.97 -13.42 15.37
CA PHE A 40 4.62 -12.65 14.31
C PHE A 40 5.31 -13.58 13.30
N PRO A 41 5.30 -13.23 12.01
CA PRO A 41 6.18 -13.86 11.03
C PRO A 41 7.66 -13.70 11.45
N ASP A 42 8.44 -14.75 11.23
CA ASP A 42 9.88 -14.73 11.45
C ASP A 42 10.57 -14.09 10.23
N VAL A 43 11.12 -12.89 10.41
CA VAL A 43 11.75 -12.10 9.36
C VAL A 43 13.00 -11.42 9.91
N ASP A 44 14.12 -11.66 9.28
CA ASP A 44 15.39 -11.04 9.66
C ASP A 44 15.32 -9.51 9.54
N GLY A 45 15.80 -8.84 10.57
CA GLY A 45 15.84 -7.37 10.63
C GLY A 45 14.51 -6.70 10.93
N ALA A 46 13.43 -7.46 11.14
CA ALA A 46 12.13 -6.92 11.52
C ALA A 46 12.12 -6.43 12.98
N HIS A 47 11.50 -5.28 13.20
CA HIS A 47 11.22 -4.79 14.54
C HIS A 47 9.81 -5.18 14.97
N ILE A 48 9.65 -5.62 16.22
CA ILE A 48 8.38 -6.08 16.77
C ILE A 48 7.99 -5.23 17.96
N ILE A 49 6.78 -4.69 17.95
CA ILE A 49 6.18 -4.01 19.09
C ILE A 49 4.83 -4.64 19.40
N ARG A 50 4.68 -5.19 20.61
CA ARG A 50 3.41 -5.76 21.09
C ARG A 50 2.50 -4.67 21.63
N LEU A 51 1.22 -4.74 21.25
CA LEU A 51 0.14 -3.92 21.77
C LEU A 51 -0.46 -4.59 23.02
N GLY A 52 0.18 -4.51 24.16
CA GLY A 52 -0.30 -5.05 25.42
C GLY A 52 0.83 -5.37 26.38
N HIS A 53 0.47 -5.52 27.66
CA HIS A 53 1.45 -5.69 28.74
C HIS A 53 1.47 -7.10 29.32
N THR A 54 0.53 -7.98 28.99
CA THR A 54 0.40 -9.30 29.62
C THR A 54 0.27 -10.42 28.59
N LEU A 55 0.92 -11.53 28.88
CA LEU A 55 0.84 -12.78 28.11
C LEU A 55 -0.59 -13.34 28.04
N ASP A 56 -1.49 -12.89 28.91
CA ASP A 56 -2.86 -13.39 29.03
C ASP A 56 -3.89 -12.62 28.18
N ALA A 57 -3.52 -11.49 27.57
CA ALA A 57 -4.41 -10.67 26.76
C ALA A 57 -4.18 -10.91 25.28
N LEU A 58 -4.63 -12.05 24.76
CA LEU A 58 -4.58 -12.37 23.35
C LEU A 58 -5.50 -11.44 22.55
N GLY A 59 -4.90 -10.65 21.66
CA GLY A 59 -5.60 -9.77 20.74
C GLY A 59 -6.31 -8.58 21.41
N CYS A 60 -7.08 -7.84 20.62
CA CYS A 60 -7.94 -6.75 21.07
C CYS A 60 -9.43 -7.12 20.99
N ALA A 61 -9.77 -8.40 20.99
CA ALA A 61 -11.14 -8.95 21.09
C ALA A 61 -12.16 -8.27 20.14
N ALA A 62 -11.76 -7.91 18.92
CA ALA A 62 -12.56 -7.15 17.96
C ALA A 62 -13.09 -5.80 18.52
N LEU A 63 -12.34 -5.17 19.42
CA LEU A 63 -12.64 -3.86 20.02
C LEU A 63 -11.61 -2.82 19.50
N PRO A 64 -11.90 -2.08 18.42
CA PRO A 64 -10.98 -1.05 17.90
C PRO A 64 -10.57 0.01 18.92
N PRO A 65 -11.47 0.53 19.80
CA PRO A 65 -11.07 1.52 20.81
C PRO A 65 -9.99 1.02 21.78
N LEU A 66 -9.99 -0.27 22.11
CA LEU A 66 -8.95 -0.86 22.95
C LEU A 66 -7.59 -0.87 22.24
N ALA A 67 -7.57 -1.24 20.96
CA ALA A 67 -6.36 -1.23 20.15
C ALA A 67 -5.82 0.19 19.96
N GLU A 68 -6.69 1.16 19.71
CA GLU A 68 -6.35 2.58 19.63
C GLU A 68 -5.69 3.06 20.93
N GLN A 69 -6.32 2.78 22.08
CA GLN A 69 -5.78 3.17 23.38
C GLN A 69 -4.39 2.54 23.63
N ARG A 70 -4.22 1.26 23.31
CA ARG A 70 -2.93 0.56 23.45
C ARG A 70 -1.89 1.18 22.53
N MET A 71 -2.23 1.46 21.27
CA MET A 71 -1.33 2.08 20.29
C MET A 71 -0.91 3.48 20.73
N ARG A 72 -1.84 4.28 21.25
CA ARG A 72 -1.55 5.60 21.83
C ARG A 72 -0.55 5.52 22.99
N GLY A 73 -0.66 4.51 23.84
CA GLY A 73 0.28 4.23 24.92
C GLY A 73 1.68 3.81 24.47
N LEU A 74 1.84 3.43 23.20
CA LEU A 74 3.12 3.02 22.61
C LEU A 74 3.87 4.15 21.86
N ALA A 75 3.37 5.38 21.88
CA ALA A 75 3.94 6.51 21.14
C ALA A 75 5.44 6.71 21.39
N THR A 76 5.93 6.51 22.62
CA THR A 76 7.37 6.60 22.94
C THR A 76 8.19 5.47 22.29
N ARG A 77 7.58 4.28 22.12
CA ARG A 77 8.25 3.11 21.51
C ARG A 77 8.26 3.16 20.00
N THR A 78 7.24 3.75 19.37
CA THR A 78 7.14 3.91 17.92
C THR A 78 7.92 5.11 17.40
N ARG A 79 8.09 6.12 18.25
CA ARG A 79 8.77 7.38 17.92
C ARG A 79 10.13 7.22 17.21
N PRO A 80 11.08 6.36 17.65
CA PRO A 80 12.37 6.23 16.98
C PRO A 80 12.28 5.80 15.52
N PHE A 81 11.25 5.03 15.16
CA PHE A 81 11.00 4.59 13.79
C PHE A 81 10.38 5.71 12.96
N LEU A 82 9.46 6.48 13.56
CA LEU A 82 8.72 7.54 12.88
C LEU A 82 9.57 8.80 12.65
N GLU A 83 10.50 9.12 13.55
CA GLU A 83 11.43 10.24 13.39
C GLU A 83 12.42 10.05 12.23
N GLN A 84 12.66 8.81 11.81
CA GLN A 84 13.57 8.48 10.72
C GLN A 84 12.85 8.28 9.37
N ALA A 85 11.53 8.05 9.40
CA ALA A 85 10.77 7.73 8.21
C ALA A 85 10.23 8.99 7.53
N GLU A 86 10.52 9.14 6.25
CA GLU A 86 9.88 10.12 5.37
C GLU A 86 8.61 9.57 4.72
N LEU A 87 8.56 8.26 4.49
CA LEU A 87 7.38 7.53 4.01
C LEU A 87 7.07 6.38 4.96
N VAL A 88 5.82 6.29 5.38
CA VAL A 88 5.28 5.18 6.18
C VAL A 88 4.22 4.46 5.37
N ILE A 89 4.44 3.19 5.06
CA ILE A 89 3.49 2.32 4.38
C ILE A 89 2.83 1.44 5.43
N ILE A 90 1.57 1.69 5.73
CA ILE A 90 0.79 0.92 6.70
C ILE A 90 0.03 -0.19 5.98
N VAL A 91 0.16 -1.42 6.46
CA VAL A 91 -0.62 -2.57 5.98
C VAL A 91 -1.47 -3.09 7.13
N ALA A 92 -2.79 -3.07 6.98
CA ALA A 92 -3.70 -3.50 8.03
C ALA A 92 -4.94 -4.23 7.49
N GLY A 93 -5.36 -5.28 8.20
CA GLY A 93 -6.67 -5.91 8.00
C GLY A 93 -7.70 -5.26 8.91
N LEU A 94 -8.74 -4.69 8.32
CA LEU A 94 -9.84 -4.06 9.06
C LEU A 94 -10.92 -5.07 9.45
N GLY A 95 -11.79 -4.67 10.38
CA GLY A 95 -12.89 -5.50 10.90
C GLY A 95 -12.52 -6.38 12.10
N GLY A 96 -11.25 -6.34 12.54
CA GLY A 96 -10.81 -6.88 13.83
C GLY A 96 -10.60 -5.76 14.85
N GLY A 97 -10.02 -6.10 16.01
CA GLY A 97 -9.66 -5.09 17.02
C GLY A 97 -8.34 -4.38 16.66
N THR A 98 -7.25 -5.15 16.57
CA THR A 98 -5.90 -4.61 16.47
C THR A 98 -5.69 -3.82 15.16
N GLY A 99 -5.87 -4.47 14.00
CA GLY A 99 -5.65 -3.83 12.70
C GLY A 99 -6.51 -2.59 12.51
N THR A 100 -7.77 -2.64 12.95
CA THR A 100 -8.71 -1.52 12.80
C THR A 100 -8.36 -0.34 13.70
N GLY A 101 -8.21 -0.57 15.01
CA GLY A 101 -8.04 0.53 15.96
C GLY A 101 -6.61 1.06 16.03
N ALA A 102 -5.60 0.22 15.84
CA ALA A 102 -4.21 0.66 15.92
C ALA A 102 -3.72 1.35 14.64
N SER A 103 -4.26 1.02 13.46
CA SER A 103 -3.76 1.56 12.19
C SER A 103 -3.96 3.06 12.07
N HIS A 104 -5.18 3.57 12.33
CA HIS A 104 -5.43 5.01 12.24
C HIS A 104 -4.68 5.81 13.31
N GLU A 105 -4.47 5.26 14.51
CA GLU A 105 -3.69 5.93 15.54
C GLU A 105 -2.20 5.94 15.19
N PHE A 106 -1.67 4.86 14.60
CA PHE A 106 -0.29 4.83 14.11
C PHE A 106 -0.10 5.79 12.92
N ALA A 107 -1.06 5.85 11.99
CA ALA A 107 -1.07 6.83 10.90
C ALA A 107 -1.02 8.27 11.44
N ARG A 108 -1.84 8.58 12.45
CA ARG A 108 -1.84 9.88 13.14
C ARG A 108 -0.47 10.19 13.75
N GLN A 109 0.16 9.22 14.42
CA GLN A 109 1.51 9.40 14.97
C GLN A 109 2.53 9.67 13.86
N ALA A 110 2.50 8.92 12.76
CA ALA A 110 3.39 9.12 11.62
C ALA A 110 3.23 10.52 11.01
N LYS A 111 1.99 11.01 10.84
CA LYS A 111 1.72 12.38 10.37
C LYS A 111 2.28 13.44 11.32
N LEU A 112 2.20 13.25 12.63
CA LEU A 112 2.77 14.17 13.62
C LEU A 112 4.30 14.27 13.55
N HIS A 113 4.97 13.23 13.04
CA HIS A 113 6.42 13.22 12.80
C HIS A 113 6.78 13.71 11.38
N GLY A 114 5.81 14.15 10.58
CA GLY A 114 6.03 14.72 9.26
C GLY A 114 6.19 13.71 8.12
N ALA A 115 5.92 12.42 8.39
CA ALA A 115 5.97 11.40 7.35
C ALA A 115 4.80 11.52 6.37
N THR A 116 5.05 11.18 5.11
CA THR A 116 4.00 10.85 4.16
C THR A 116 3.43 9.48 4.51
N VAL A 117 2.11 9.35 4.61
CA VAL A 117 1.44 8.11 5.05
C VAL A 117 0.63 7.51 3.93
N LEU A 118 0.99 6.28 3.57
CA LEU A 118 0.26 5.45 2.63
C LEU A 118 -0.30 4.24 3.38
N SER A 119 -1.61 4.06 3.36
CA SER A 119 -2.28 2.96 4.05
C SER A 119 -2.90 1.98 3.06
N ILE A 120 -2.68 0.69 3.29
CA ILE A 120 -3.29 -0.43 2.56
C ILE A 120 -4.21 -1.14 3.53
N ALA A 121 -5.51 -0.92 3.36
CA ALA A 121 -6.58 -1.41 4.23
C ALA A 121 -7.31 -2.60 3.60
N ALA A 122 -7.09 -3.81 4.11
CA ALA A 122 -7.82 -4.99 3.66
C ALA A 122 -9.20 -5.07 4.33
N LEU A 123 -10.25 -4.99 3.52
CA LEU A 123 -11.65 -5.04 3.94
C LEU A 123 -12.13 -6.49 4.06
N PRO A 124 -12.94 -6.83 5.09
CA PRO A 124 -13.39 -8.19 5.33
C PRO A 124 -14.21 -8.79 4.19
N PHE A 125 -14.27 -10.13 4.18
CA PHE A 125 -15.15 -10.88 3.27
C PHE A 125 -16.62 -10.53 3.49
N ASP A 126 -17.43 -10.63 2.43
CA ASP A 126 -18.87 -10.40 2.46
C ASP A 126 -19.60 -11.36 3.40
N SER A 127 -19.05 -12.56 3.61
CA SER A 127 -19.55 -13.55 4.56
C SER A 127 -19.32 -13.18 6.05
N GLN A 128 -18.67 -12.05 6.35
CA GLN A 128 -18.33 -11.60 7.70
C GLN A 128 -19.00 -10.26 8.05
N PRO A 129 -20.34 -10.21 8.18
CA PRO A 129 -21.10 -8.95 8.30
C PRO A 129 -20.73 -8.11 9.52
N THR A 130 -20.41 -8.76 10.66
CA THR A 130 -19.96 -8.04 11.85
C THR A 130 -18.64 -7.34 11.66
N ARG A 131 -17.68 -8.00 11.01
CA ARG A 131 -16.39 -7.40 10.69
C ARG A 131 -16.53 -6.26 9.66
N LYS A 132 -17.42 -6.40 8.68
CA LYS A 132 -17.71 -5.33 7.72
C LYS A 132 -18.19 -4.07 8.41
N LYS A 133 -19.17 -4.18 9.32
CA LYS A 133 -19.67 -3.04 10.09
C LYS A 133 -18.56 -2.33 10.89
N ILE A 134 -17.66 -3.13 11.51
CA ILE A 134 -16.51 -2.56 12.24
C ILE A 134 -15.56 -1.84 11.27
N ALA A 135 -15.26 -2.44 10.13
CA ALA A 135 -14.37 -1.83 9.13
C ALA A 135 -14.97 -0.53 8.57
N GLU A 136 -16.24 -0.53 8.18
CA GLU A 136 -16.98 0.63 7.65
C GLU A 136 -17.05 1.80 8.65
N ALA A 137 -17.17 1.51 9.94
CA ALA A 137 -17.21 2.53 10.97
C ALA A 137 -15.85 3.25 11.20
N GLU A 138 -14.74 2.58 10.89
CA GLU A 138 -13.41 3.05 11.26
C GLU A 138 -12.52 3.44 10.06
N ILE A 139 -12.89 3.03 8.83
CA ILE A 139 -12.07 3.28 7.63
C ILE A 139 -11.84 4.77 7.39
N GLN A 140 -12.84 5.61 7.60
CA GLN A 140 -12.75 7.08 7.44
C GLN A 140 -11.70 7.70 8.36
N ARG A 141 -11.48 7.12 9.54
CA ARG A 141 -10.45 7.60 10.47
C ARG A 141 -9.04 7.29 9.94
N LEU A 142 -8.88 6.14 9.30
CA LEU A 142 -7.61 5.80 8.65
C LEU A 142 -7.36 6.67 7.43
N GLU A 143 -8.37 6.89 6.59
CA GLU A 143 -8.31 7.81 5.45
C GLU A 143 -7.93 9.22 5.87
N HIS A 144 -8.54 9.74 6.94
CA HIS A 144 -8.25 11.08 7.46
C HIS A 144 -6.79 11.30 7.88
N HIS A 145 -6.11 10.24 8.31
CA HIS A 145 -4.70 10.28 8.74
C HIS A 145 -3.72 9.74 7.70
N SER A 146 -4.20 9.39 6.52
CA SER A 146 -3.37 8.91 5.40
C SER A 146 -3.38 9.92 4.27
N ASP A 147 -2.24 10.09 3.59
CA ASP A 147 -2.17 10.86 2.34
C ASP A 147 -2.74 10.05 1.18
N VAL A 148 -2.56 8.72 1.25
CA VAL A 148 -3.18 7.75 0.33
C VAL A 148 -3.75 6.61 1.15
N CYS A 149 -5.00 6.23 0.91
CA CYS A 149 -5.62 5.07 1.52
C CYS A 149 -6.18 4.12 0.44
N VAL A 150 -5.49 3.00 0.25
CA VAL A 150 -5.89 1.94 -0.68
C VAL A 150 -6.80 0.96 0.04
N GLN A 151 -8.06 0.91 -0.36
CA GLN A 151 -9.02 -0.06 0.18
C GLN A 151 -9.01 -1.33 -0.67
N LEU A 152 -8.70 -2.48 -0.08
CA LEU A 152 -8.66 -3.78 -0.75
C LEU A 152 -9.79 -4.69 -0.27
N SER A 153 -10.64 -5.11 -1.17
CA SER A 153 -11.66 -6.12 -0.88
C SER A 153 -11.05 -7.52 -0.88
N LEU A 154 -11.04 -8.19 0.27
CA LEU A 154 -10.62 -9.60 0.37
C LEU A 154 -11.49 -10.52 -0.50
N GLU A 155 -12.78 -10.21 -0.68
CA GLU A 155 -13.68 -10.94 -1.58
C GLU A 155 -13.22 -10.86 -3.04
N ARG A 156 -12.84 -9.65 -3.51
CA ARG A 156 -12.34 -9.45 -4.88
C ARG A 156 -10.98 -10.11 -5.09
N LEU A 157 -10.07 -9.99 -4.12
CA LEU A 157 -8.77 -10.69 -4.16
C LEU A 157 -8.94 -12.20 -4.27
N ALA A 158 -9.82 -12.78 -3.45
CA ALA A 158 -10.11 -14.21 -3.49
C ALA A 158 -10.75 -14.66 -4.82
N ARG A 159 -11.63 -13.82 -5.40
CA ARG A 159 -12.21 -14.08 -6.71
C ARG A 159 -11.14 -14.08 -7.80
N GLN A 160 -10.29 -13.07 -7.84
CA GLN A 160 -9.20 -12.99 -8.83
C GLN A 160 -8.22 -14.16 -8.71
N ALA A 161 -7.88 -14.59 -7.48
CA ALA A 161 -7.03 -15.76 -7.29
C ALA A 161 -7.67 -17.02 -7.88
N ARG A 162 -8.96 -17.25 -7.64
CA ARG A 162 -9.73 -18.37 -8.22
C ARG A 162 -9.77 -18.32 -9.74
N ASP A 163 -10.04 -17.14 -10.31
CA ASP A 163 -10.12 -16.96 -11.77
C ASP A 163 -8.79 -17.27 -12.46
N ARG A 164 -7.68 -17.09 -11.74
CA ARG A 164 -6.32 -17.44 -12.20
C ARG A 164 -5.90 -18.87 -11.85
N GLY A 165 -6.80 -19.69 -11.29
CA GLY A 165 -6.49 -21.06 -10.85
C GLY A 165 -5.50 -21.14 -9.68
N LYS A 166 -5.33 -20.06 -8.93
CA LYS A 166 -4.44 -19.99 -7.75
C LYS A 166 -5.24 -20.22 -6.47
N ASP A 167 -4.63 -20.94 -5.53
CA ASP A 167 -5.17 -21.02 -4.18
C ASP A 167 -5.13 -19.68 -3.47
N TRP A 168 -6.20 -19.39 -2.74
CA TRP A 168 -6.22 -18.27 -1.82
C TRP A 168 -5.36 -18.59 -0.58
N SER A 169 -4.06 -18.48 -0.71
CA SER A 169 -3.16 -18.49 0.45
C SER A 169 -2.85 -17.07 0.88
N MET A 170 -3.86 -16.41 1.50
CA MET A 170 -3.74 -15.08 2.08
C MET A 170 -3.60 -13.90 1.10
N GLY A 171 -3.79 -14.08 -0.20
CA GLY A 171 -3.97 -13.04 -1.23
C GLY A 171 -2.96 -11.90 -1.23
N SER A 172 -1.73 -12.15 -0.80
CA SER A 172 -0.77 -11.11 -0.54
C SER A 172 0.03 -10.67 -1.78
N GLU A 173 0.10 -11.50 -2.83
CA GLU A 173 0.96 -11.24 -4.00
C GLU A 173 0.74 -9.83 -4.58
N TRP A 174 -0.53 -9.39 -4.68
CA TRP A 174 -0.84 -8.06 -5.20
C TRP A 174 -0.33 -6.94 -4.29
N VAL A 175 -0.47 -7.10 -2.96
CA VAL A 175 0.05 -6.15 -1.97
C VAL A 175 1.57 -6.13 -1.97
N GLU A 176 2.18 -7.30 -2.11
CA GLU A 176 3.63 -7.45 -2.24
C GLU A 176 4.14 -6.73 -3.48
N ASP A 177 3.49 -6.95 -4.64
CA ASP A 177 3.85 -6.27 -5.90
C ASP A 177 3.68 -4.76 -5.81
N LEU A 178 2.61 -4.28 -5.15
CA LEU A 178 2.35 -2.87 -4.94
C LEU A 178 3.43 -2.21 -4.09
N ILE A 179 3.74 -2.80 -2.94
CA ILE A 179 4.74 -2.25 -2.00
C ILE A 179 6.13 -2.34 -2.61
N ASP A 180 6.52 -3.50 -3.15
CA ASP A 180 7.83 -3.68 -3.77
C ASP A 180 8.02 -2.71 -4.95
N GLY A 181 7.01 -2.59 -5.82
CA GLY A 181 7.04 -1.65 -6.93
C GLY A 181 7.23 -0.21 -6.49
N LEU A 182 6.47 0.24 -5.48
CA LEU A 182 6.59 1.60 -4.96
C LEU A 182 7.96 1.84 -4.30
N VAL A 183 8.39 0.95 -3.41
CA VAL A 183 9.65 1.12 -2.67
C VAL A 183 10.85 1.11 -3.62
N ARG A 184 10.89 0.18 -4.56
CA ARG A 184 11.96 0.15 -5.58
C ARG A 184 11.96 1.40 -6.45
N THR A 185 10.78 1.93 -6.78
CA THR A 185 10.64 3.18 -7.53
C THR A 185 11.35 4.33 -6.84
N LEU A 186 11.19 4.45 -5.53
CA LEU A 186 11.72 5.55 -4.73
C LEU A 186 13.20 5.37 -4.32
N LEU A 187 13.68 4.13 -4.28
CA LEU A 187 15.04 3.81 -3.79
C LEU A 187 16.04 3.45 -4.89
N SER A 188 15.58 3.13 -6.11
CA SER A 188 16.44 2.64 -7.18
C SER A 188 16.53 3.63 -8.33
N MET A 189 17.72 3.82 -8.87
CA MET A 189 17.92 4.60 -10.10
C MET A 189 17.28 3.90 -11.31
N GLY A 190 16.65 4.67 -12.18
CA GLY A 190 15.98 4.21 -13.40
C GLY A 190 16.35 5.03 -14.61
N LEU A 191 15.63 4.82 -15.73
CA LEU A 191 15.72 5.67 -16.93
C LEU A 191 15.15 7.07 -16.66
N ILE A 192 14.07 7.12 -15.87
CA ILE A 192 13.44 8.34 -15.34
C ILE A 192 13.24 8.09 -13.84
N ASN A 193 13.88 8.91 -13.02
CA ASN A 193 13.85 8.73 -11.57
C ASN A 193 12.64 9.41 -10.96
N LEU A 194 12.10 8.79 -9.93
CA LEU A 194 11.11 9.36 -9.01
C LEU A 194 11.70 9.42 -7.61
N ASP A 195 11.31 10.43 -6.87
CA ASP A 195 11.72 10.60 -5.49
C ASP A 195 10.53 10.85 -4.54
N LEU A 196 10.81 11.02 -3.26
CA LEU A 196 9.78 11.27 -2.25
C LEU A 196 9.12 12.66 -2.40
N MET A 197 9.78 13.62 -3.06
CA MET A 197 9.20 14.93 -3.33
C MET A 197 8.13 14.83 -4.43
N ASP A 198 8.38 13.99 -5.44
CA ASP A 198 7.40 13.68 -6.49
C ASP A 198 6.15 13.03 -5.89
N LEU A 199 6.34 12.04 -5.00
CA LEU A 199 5.24 11.42 -4.27
C LEU A 199 4.45 12.46 -3.46
N ARG A 200 5.15 13.33 -2.71
CA ARG A 200 4.51 14.38 -1.91
C ARG A 200 3.73 15.37 -2.78
N ALA A 201 4.24 15.73 -3.95
CA ALA A 201 3.55 16.63 -4.87
C ALA A 201 2.19 16.04 -5.33
N ILE A 202 2.18 14.75 -5.66
CA ILE A 202 0.96 14.08 -6.11
C ILE A 202 -0.07 13.92 -4.98
N VAL A 203 0.34 13.53 -3.78
CA VAL A 203 -0.61 13.26 -2.67
C VAL A 203 -1.20 14.54 -2.05
N GLN A 204 -0.80 15.73 -2.46
CA GLN A 204 -1.37 17.00 -2.00
C GLN A 204 -2.76 17.30 -2.60
N HIS A 205 -3.12 16.66 -3.71
CA HIS A 205 -4.45 16.83 -4.30
C HIS A 205 -5.50 16.25 -3.37
N LYS A 206 -6.47 17.08 -2.99
CA LYS A 206 -7.59 16.67 -2.12
C LYS A 206 -8.53 15.73 -2.84
N GLY A 207 -9.28 14.94 -2.07
CA GLY A 207 -10.23 13.98 -2.60
C GLY A 207 -9.82 12.53 -2.35
N GLY A 208 -10.46 11.59 -3.04
CA GLY A 208 -10.12 10.18 -2.96
C GLY A 208 -8.73 9.89 -3.51
N SER A 209 -8.12 8.84 -3.02
CA SER A 209 -6.81 8.37 -3.50
C SER A 209 -6.78 6.85 -3.59
N THR A 210 -6.00 6.32 -4.53
CA THR A 210 -5.81 4.88 -4.68
C THR A 210 -4.47 4.56 -5.31
N MET A 211 -4.09 3.29 -5.23
CA MET A 211 -2.97 2.74 -6.00
C MET A 211 -3.44 1.56 -6.84
N LEU A 212 -2.87 1.46 -8.02
CA LEU A 212 -3.13 0.41 -8.98
C LEU A 212 -1.81 -0.26 -9.36
N VAL A 213 -1.86 -1.55 -9.61
CA VAL A 213 -0.74 -2.31 -10.15
C VAL A 213 -1.23 -3.19 -11.28
N GLY A 214 -0.49 -3.21 -12.37
CA GLY A 214 -0.76 -4.06 -13.52
C GLY A 214 0.51 -4.68 -14.08
N THR A 215 0.35 -5.82 -14.74
CA THR A 215 1.45 -6.49 -15.45
C THR A 215 0.91 -6.95 -16.81
N GLY A 216 1.69 -6.76 -17.86
CA GLY A 216 1.32 -7.14 -19.23
C GLY A 216 2.50 -7.06 -20.18
N HIS A 217 2.24 -7.13 -21.47
CA HIS A 217 3.24 -6.98 -22.52
C HIS A 217 3.07 -5.63 -23.20
N HIS A 218 4.19 -4.98 -23.60
CA HIS A 218 4.14 -3.68 -24.27
C HIS A 218 3.41 -3.73 -25.63
N GLU A 219 3.40 -4.89 -26.28
CA GLU A 219 2.67 -5.09 -27.55
C GLU A 219 1.16 -5.23 -27.37
N GLN A 220 0.67 -5.37 -26.14
CA GLN A 220 -0.73 -5.59 -25.77
C GLN A 220 -1.19 -4.50 -24.79
N LEU A 221 -1.17 -3.24 -25.24
CA LEU A 221 -1.49 -2.09 -24.38
C LEU A 221 -2.91 -2.14 -23.82
N ASP A 222 -3.89 -2.64 -24.59
CA ASP A 222 -5.27 -2.81 -24.10
C ASP A 222 -5.36 -3.79 -22.94
N ASP A 223 -4.60 -4.89 -22.99
CA ASP A 223 -4.55 -5.86 -21.91
C ASP A 223 -3.85 -5.29 -20.67
N LEU A 224 -2.74 -4.56 -20.86
CA LEU A 224 -2.05 -3.85 -19.78
C LEU A 224 -2.96 -2.78 -19.14
N TYR A 225 -3.68 -2.00 -19.96
CA TYR A 225 -4.67 -1.03 -19.50
C TYR A 225 -5.77 -1.71 -18.67
N ASN A 226 -6.35 -2.79 -19.18
CA ASN A 226 -7.38 -3.53 -18.47
C ASN A 226 -6.85 -4.17 -17.17
N ALA A 227 -5.63 -4.71 -17.19
CA ALA A 227 -4.99 -5.26 -16.00
C ALA A 227 -4.73 -4.21 -14.92
N THR A 228 -4.44 -2.97 -15.33
CA THR A 228 -4.11 -1.86 -14.41
C THR A 228 -5.37 -1.11 -13.98
N ILE A 229 -6.15 -0.60 -14.92
CA ILE A 229 -7.25 0.35 -14.64
C ILE A 229 -8.57 -0.35 -14.35
N LYS A 230 -8.91 -1.42 -15.11
CA LYS A 230 -10.21 -2.09 -15.02
C LYS A 230 -10.23 -3.28 -14.05
N ALA A 231 -9.08 -3.70 -13.54
CA ALA A 231 -8.98 -4.72 -12.51
C ALA A 231 -8.66 -4.18 -11.10
N PRO A 232 -9.02 -2.95 -10.74
CA PRO A 232 -8.72 -2.41 -9.42
C PRO A 232 -9.44 -3.24 -8.36
N LEU A 233 -8.73 -3.52 -7.29
CA LEU A 233 -9.26 -4.26 -6.16
C LEU A 233 -10.20 -3.41 -5.29
N ALA A 234 -10.14 -2.09 -5.46
CA ALA A 234 -11.07 -1.14 -4.85
C ALA A 234 -12.20 -0.74 -5.83
N PRO A 235 -13.41 -0.48 -5.35
CA PRO A 235 -14.54 -0.05 -6.16
C PRO A 235 -14.48 1.46 -6.47
N MET A 236 -13.34 1.97 -6.92
CA MET A 236 -13.14 3.39 -7.14
C MET A 236 -13.08 3.70 -8.63
N ASN A 237 -13.84 4.69 -9.09
CA ASN A 237 -13.69 5.23 -10.43
C ASN A 237 -12.50 6.20 -10.43
N VAL A 238 -11.49 5.90 -11.23
CA VAL A 238 -10.26 6.72 -11.32
C VAL A 238 -10.40 7.91 -12.26
N ALA A 239 -11.51 8.00 -12.99
CA ALA A 239 -11.78 9.14 -13.86
C ALA A 239 -11.87 10.43 -13.03
N GLY A 240 -11.20 11.48 -13.51
CA GLY A 240 -11.15 12.76 -12.83
C GLY A 240 -10.07 12.88 -11.74
N ALA A 241 -9.18 11.89 -11.58
CA ALA A 241 -8.01 12.04 -10.72
C ALA A 241 -7.16 13.24 -11.15
N LYS A 242 -6.80 14.09 -10.20
CA LYS A 242 -6.04 15.34 -10.44
C LYS A 242 -4.53 15.14 -10.34
N GLY A 243 -4.08 14.10 -9.64
CA GLY A 243 -2.68 13.73 -9.51
C GLY A 243 -2.46 12.27 -9.89
N CYS A 244 -1.40 12.01 -10.64
CA CYS A 244 -0.97 10.68 -11.07
C CYS A 244 0.55 10.56 -10.96
N LEU A 245 1.03 9.64 -10.11
CA LEU A 245 2.41 9.17 -10.17
C LEU A 245 2.39 7.82 -10.85
N LEU A 246 3.05 7.72 -12.01
CA LEU A 246 3.10 6.53 -12.85
C LEU A 246 4.52 5.99 -12.92
N GLN A 247 4.73 4.79 -12.43
CA GLN A 247 5.99 4.06 -12.57
C GLN A 247 5.83 2.92 -13.56
N ILE A 248 6.71 2.86 -14.53
CA ILE A 248 6.79 1.79 -15.53
C ILE A 248 8.11 1.04 -15.34
N GLU A 249 8.04 -0.25 -15.19
CA GLU A 249 9.19 -1.14 -15.07
C GLU A 249 9.13 -2.19 -16.19
N GLY A 250 10.22 -2.32 -16.94
CA GLY A 250 10.31 -3.30 -18.02
C GLY A 250 11.67 -3.98 -18.08
N GLY A 251 11.82 -4.93 -19.01
CA GLY A 251 13.06 -5.66 -19.24
C GLY A 251 14.15 -4.81 -19.88
N LEU A 252 15.35 -5.39 -20.03
CA LEU A 252 16.57 -4.69 -20.55
C LEU A 252 16.41 -4.06 -21.93
N GLY A 253 15.42 -4.45 -22.71
CA GLY A 253 15.12 -3.89 -24.04
C GLY A 253 14.10 -2.74 -24.04
N MET A 254 13.59 -2.31 -22.89
CA MET A 254 12.57 -1.25 -22.83
C MET A 254 13.14 0.08 -23.32
N THR A 255 12.44 0.73 -24.24
CA THR A 255 12.81 2.00 -24.84
C THR A 255 11.98 3.16 -24.28
N ILE A 256 12.49 4.38 -24.41
CA ILE A 256 11.74 5.61 -24.04
C ILE A 256 10.44 5.72 -24.86
N GLY A 257 10.44 5.32 -26.13
CA GLY A 257 9.22 5.33 -26.96
C GLY A 257 8.13 4.41 -26.41
N GLN A 258 8.50 3.20 -25.96
CA GLN A 258 7.56 2.29 -25.30
C GLN A 258 7.05 2.85 -23.97
N VAL A 259 7.89 3.52 -23.20
CA VAL A 259 7.49 4.21 -21.96
C VAL A 259 6.43 5.28 -22.26
N ASP A 260 6.63 6.08 -23.30
CA ASP A 260 5.71 7.15 -23.72
C ASP A 260 4.35 6.58 -24.19
N GLU A 261 4.36 5.51 -24.99
CA GLU A 261 3.15 4.83 -25.46
C GLU A 261 2.33 4.27 -24.26
N ILE A 262 3.00 3.59 -23.32
CA ILE A 262 2.36 3.04 -22.13
C ILE A 262 1.80 4.16 -21.24
N ALA A 263 2.59 5.21 -21.01
CA ALA A 263 2.16 6.34 -20.20
C ALA A 263 0.93 7.02 -20.83
N THR A 264 0.92 7.28 -22.13
CA THR A 264 -0.22 7.86 -22.84
C THR A 264 -1.48 6.99 -22.71
N ALA A 265 -1.34 5.68 -22.89
CA ALA A 265 -2.47 4.76 -22.77
C ALA A 265 -3.07 4.79 -21.37
N LEU A 266 -2.26 4.72 -20.33
CA LEU A 266 -2.72 4.63 -18.92
C LEU A 266 -3.25 5.97 -18.39
N THR A 267 -2.62 7.08 -18.77
CA THR A 267 -3.06 8.41 -18.31
C THR A 267 -4.31 8.90 -19.03
N SER A 268 -4.74 8.25 -20.10
CA SER A 268 -6.05 8.52 -20.71
C SER A 268 -7.25 8.29 -19.77
N ALA A 269 -7.03 7.59 -18.66
CA ALA A 269 -8.05 7.32 -17.63
C ALA A 269 -8.20 8.45 -16.59
N VAL A 270 -7.24 9.38 -16.49
CA VAL A 270 -7.25 10.48 -15.51
C VAL A 270 -7.77 11.78 -16.13
N ASP A 271 -7.90 12.82 -15.33
CA ASP A 271 -8.31 14.15 -15.82
C ASP A 271 -7.31 14.71 -16.85
N SER A 272 -7.80 15.44 -17.86
CA SER A 272 -6.95 16.06 -18.88
C SER A 272 -5.94 17.08 -18.32
N ASP A 273 -6.28 17.71 -17.19
CA ASP A 273 -5.46 18.69 -16.50
C ASP A 273 -4.71 18.09 -15.30
N ALA A 274 -4.71 16.75 -15.18
CA ALA A 274 -4.03 16.07 -14.09
C ALA A 274 -2.52 16.35 -14.11
N GLN A 275 -1.96 16.56 -12.93
CA GLN A 275 -0.50 16.53 -12.75
C GLN A 275 -0.02 15.10 -12.87
N VAL A 276 0.74 14.79 -13.91
CA VAL A 276 1.33 13.46 -14.13
C VAL A 276 2.84 13.51 -13.89
N ILE A 277 3.32 12.68 -13.00
CA ILE A 277 4.76 12.47 -12.76
C ILE A 277 5.09 11.04 -13.18
N LEU A 278 6.03 10.90 -14.11
CA LEU A 278 6.40 9.64 -14.74
C LEU A 278 7.78 9.19 -14.27
N GLY A 279 7.87 7.92 -13.87
CA GLY A 279 9.10 7.19 -13.65
C GLY A 279 9.22 6.00 -14.58
N ALA A 280 10.45 5.66 -14.95
CA ALA A 280 10.72 4.49 -15.77
C ALA A 280 11.98 3.78 -15.30
N ARG A 281 11.92 2.45 -15.16
CA ARG A 281 13.04 1.64 -14.73
C ARG A 281 13.18 0.38 -15.57
N VAL A 282 14.42 -0.02 -15.77
CA VAL A 282 14.76 -1.32 -16.37
C VAL A 282 15.15 -2.29 -15.28
N SER A 283 14.57 -3.48 -15.29
CA SER A 283 14.89 -4.57 -14.36
C SER A 283 15.28 -5.83 -15.15
N PRO A 284 16.43 -6.44 -14.84
CA PRO A 284 16.81 -7.71 -15.48
C PRO A 284 15.88 -8.87 -15.10
N ASP A 285 15.15 -8.74 -14.00
CA ASP A 285 14.24 -9.78 -13.49
C ASP A 285 12.92 -9.84 -14.25
N ILE A 286 12.66 -8.83 -15.12
CA ILE A 286 11.44 -8.73 -15.93
C ILE A 286 11.81 -8.89 -17.40
N GLU A 287 11.65 -10.08 -17.93
CA GLU A 287 11.90 -10.36 -19.34
C GLU A 287 10.58 -10.42 -20.11
N GLY A 288 10.46 -9.60 -21.18
CA GLY A 288 9.29 -9.57 -22.07
C GLY A 288 7.99 -9.03 -21.45
N THR A 289 8.01 -8.61 -20.19
CA THR A 289 6.84 -8.06 -19.50
C THR A 289 7.06 -6.63 -19.04
N ILE A 290 5.95 -5.93 -18.81
CA ILE A 290 5.91 -4.59 -18.22
C ILE A 290 5.14 -4.69 -16.91
N ARG A 291 5.67 -4.10 -15.85
CA ARG A 291 4.97 -3.85 -14.60
C ARG A 291 4.69 -2.36 -14.48
N VAL A 292 3.50 -2.04 -14.07
CA VAL A 292 3.07 -0.66 -13.84
C VAL A 292 2.58 -0.50 -12.41
N VAL A 293 2.98 0.59 -11.76
CA VAL A 293 2.40 1.06 -10.51
C VAL A 293 1.89 2.49 -10.74
N MET A 294 0.61 2.73 -10.47
CA MET A 294 0.00 4.05 -10.52
C MET A 294 -0.48 4.43 -9.13
N LEU A 295 -0.11 5.62 -8.67
CA LEU A 295 -0.72 6.26 -7.50
C LEU A 295 -1.56 7.42 -8.00
N LEU A 296 -2.81 7.45 -7.61
CA LEU A 296 -3.80 8.44 -8.03
C LEU A 296 -4.35 9.18 -6.82
N SER A 297 -4.55 10.49 -6.97
CA SER A 297 -5.08 11.37 -5.94
C SER A 297 -6.04 12.41 -6.52
N GLY A 298 -6.81 13.09 -5.66
CA GLY A 298 -7.79 14.08 -6.12
C GLY A 298 -8.95 13.44 -6.88
N ILE A 299 -9.39 12.24 -6.50
CA ILE A 299 -10.49 11.54 -7.14
C ILE A 299 -11.81 12.03 -6.53
N GLY A 300 -12.74 12.53 -7.39
CA GLY A 300 -14.08 12.92 -6.96
C GLY A 300 -14.13 14.22 -6.15
N ASP A 301 -13.14 15.08 -6.25
CA ASP A 301 -13.13 16.43 -5.66
C ASP A 301 -13.62 17.44 -6.73
N ASP A 302 -14.94 17.50 -6.94
CA ASP A 302 -15.63 18.52 -7.76
C ASP A 302 -16.15 19.66 -6.90
#